data_5c5a4fa3d0fb34691fe8633f93f48594
#
_entry.id   5c5a4fa3d0fb34691fe8633f93f48594
#
_cell.length_a   1.000
_cell.length_b   1.000
_cell.length_c   1.000
_cell.angle_alpha   90.00
_cell.angle_beta   90.00
_cell.angle_gamma   90.00
#
_symmetry.space_group_name_H-M   'P 1'
#
loop_
_entity.id
_entity.type
_entity.pdbx_description
1 polymer ?
#
loop_
_entity_poly.entity_id
_entity_poly.type
_entity_poly.pdbx_seq_one_letter_code
_entity_poly.pdbx_strand_id
1 'polypeptide(L)'
;MRAIRNLSFLLKIYFIAGGILLVILALYYNNRLIERMHEQSINTTKLFSRFIAIELRQVEDKERRNFIKEIRSVIDIPFVITDAEGRPIVWSRIGIPQLPDSEYSRILDFDPENPGDKLLSKVLEKAKEFDRDYDPIPIITDRYSLVIHFGQSSLTRELAVAPYVQVGVFALFMLFGFIGFRAMKESEQRSIWIGMAKETAHQLGTPLSSLLGWLSIVRDELKGICLLYTSPSPRD
;
A
#
# COMPACT_ATOMS: atom_id res chain seq x y z
N MET A 1 -17.22 -14.36 36.12
CA MET A 1 -17.50 -14.42 34.67
C MET A 1 -17.67 -13.05 33.95
N ARG A 2 -18.36 -12.04 34.52
CA ARG A 2 -18.50 -10.70 33.89
C ARG A 2 -17.17 -9.95 33.69
N ALA A 3 -16.23 -10.06 34.65
CA ALA A 3 -14.92 -9.38 34.58
C ALA A 3 -14.04 -9.89 33.42
N ILE A 4 -14.01 -11.17 33.13
CA ILE A 4 -13.22 -11.79 32.05
C ILE A 4 -13.79 -11.40 30.68
N ARG A 5 -15.12 -11.28 30.57
CA ARG A 5 -15.81 -10.84 29.35
C ARG A 5 -15.50 -9.38 29.03
N ASN A 6 -15.41 -8.51 30.04
CA ASN A 6 -15.06 -7.11 29.88
C ASN A 6 -13.57 -6.93 29.49
N LEU A 7 -12.67 -7.75 30.05
CA LEU A 7 -11.25 -7.72 29.70
C LEU A 7 -11.02 -8.12 28.24
N SER A 8 -11.70 -9.16 27.75
CA SER A 8 -11.62 -9.57 26.34
C SER A 8 -12.17 -8.48 25.40
N PHE A 9 -13.23 -7.77 25.80
CA PHE A 9 -13.80 -6.67 25.04
C PHE A 9 -12.86 -5.45 24.99
N LEU A 10 -12.26 -5.09 26.11
CA LEU A 10 -11.29 -4.00 26.21
C LEU A 10 -10.03 -4.26 25.37
N LEU A 11 -9.52 -5.50 25.41
CA LEU A 11 -8.40 -5.92 24.58
C LEU A 11 -8.69 -5.76 23.08
N LYS A 12 -9.89 -6.12 22.63
CA LYS A 12 -10.32 -5.95 21.23
C LYS A 12 -10.35 -4.48 20.81
N ILE A 13 -10.94 -3.63 21.65
CA ILE A 13 -10.97 -2.17 21.39
C ILE A 13 -9.55 -1.61 21.36
N TYR A 14 -8.68 -2.02 22.27
CA TYR A 14 -7.29 -1.59 22.30
C TYR A 14 -6.52 -1.98 21.04
N PHE A 15 -6.69 -3.22 20.53
CA PHE A 15 -6.06 -3.65 19.29
C PHE A 15 -6.57 -2.90 18.07
N ILE A 16 -7.89 -2.69 17.97
CA ILE A 16 -8.49 -1.94 16.85
C ILE A 16 -8.06 -0.46 16.91
N ALA A 17 -8.19 0.17 18.06
CA ALA A 17 -7.81 1.57 18.25
C ALA A 17 -6.31 1.79 18.04
N GLY A 18 -5.46 0.89 18.57
CA GLY A 18 -4.02 0.90 18.36
C GLY A 18 -3.64 0.71 16.89
N GLY A 19 -4.30 -0.20 16.19
CA GLY A 19 -4.10 -0.41 14.76
C GLY A 19 -4.47 0.83 13.92
N ILE A 20 -5.62 1.43 14.19
CA ILE A 20 -6.05 2.67 13.53
C ILE A 20 -5.07 3.81 13.81
N LEU A 21 -4.63 3.95 15.07
CA LEU A 21 -3.65 4.97 15.45
C LEU A 21 -2.33 4.81 14.71
N LEU A 22 -1.83 3.58 14.60
CA LEU A 22 -0.60 3.27 13.86
C LEU A 22 -0.72 3.64 12.38
N VAL A 23 -1.87 3.35 11.74
CA VAL A 23 -2.11 3.72 10.35
C VAL A 23 -2.11 5.24 10.19
N ILE A 24 -2.81 5.96 11.05
CA ILE A 24 -2.87 7.43 11.00
C ILE A 24 -1.46 8.01 11.18
N LEU A 25 -0.69 7.49 12.13
CA LEU A 25 0.68 7.94 12.39
C LEU A 25 1.62 7.64 11.21
N ALA A 26 1.48 6.47 10.60
CA ALA A 26 2.25 6.09 9.43
C ALA A 26 1.92 6.95 8.20
N LEU A 27 0.64 7.24 7.96
CA LEU A 27 0.20 8.14 6.89
C LEU A 27 0.70 9.57 7.12
N TYR A 28 0.61 10.07 8.35
CA TYR A 28 1.12 11.39 8.71
C TYR A 28 2.63 11.50 8.49
N TYR A 29 3.39 10.51 8.95
CA TYR A 29 4.84 10.47 8.77
C TYR A 29 5.23 10.39 7.28
N ASN A 30 4.51 9.58 6.51
CA ASN A 30 4.77 9.40 5.09
C ASN A 30 4.48 10.68 4.28
N ASN A 31 3.35 11.35 4.54
CA ASN A 31 3.06 12.63 3.91
C ASN A 31 4.11 13.69 4.24
N ARG A 32 4.54 13.77 5.51
CA ARG A 32 5.58 14.69 5.91
C ARG A 32 6.95 14.39 5.27
N LEU A 33 7.25 13.11 5.02
CA LEU A 33 8.46 12.70 4.33
C LEU A 33 8.41 13.12 2.85
N ILE A 34 7.27 12.92 2.20
CA ILE A 34 7.06 13.33 0.80
C ILE A 34 7.21 14.85 0.66
N GLU A 35 6.61 15.65 1.52
CA GLU A 35 6.76 17.11 1.54
C GLU A 35 8.23 17.54 1.68
N ARG A 36 8.96 16.95 2.62
CA ARG A 36 10.40 17.26 2.80
C ARG A 36 11.23 16.88 1.57
N MET A 37 10.95 15.74 0.96
CA MET A 37 11.64 15.34 -0.26
C MET A 37 11.32 16.27 -1.43
N HIS A 38 10.10 16.75 -1.50
CA HIS A 38 9.66 17.73 -2.49
C HIS A 38 10.44 19.07 -2.34
N GLU A 39 10.47 19.63 -1.14
CA GLU A 39 11.26 20.85 -0.84
C GLU A 39 12.76 20.64 -1.11
N GLN A 40 13.30 19.50 -0.75
CA GLN A 40 14.71 19.17 -0.96
C GLN A 40 15.03 19.04 -2.46
N SER A 41 14.12 18.44 -3.25
CA SER A 41 14.23 18.35 -4.71
C SER A 41 14.26 19.76 -5.34
N ILE A 42 13.35 20.65 -4.95
CA ILE A 42 13.30 22.03 -5.45
C ILE A 42 14.60 22.78 -5.09
N ASN A 43 15.05 22.70 -3.84
CA ASN A 43 16.26 23.40 -3.41
C ASN A 43 17.51 22.88 -4.13
N THR A 44 17.61 21.57 -4.33
CA THR A 44 18.69 20.97 -5.11
C THR A 44 18.65 21.44 -6.56
N THR A 45 17.48 21.49 -7.19
CA THR A 45 17.32 21.99 -8.55
C THR A 45 17.70 23.47 -8.68
N LYS A 46 17.31 24.31 -7.70
CA LYS A 46 17.72 25.74 -7.65
C LYS A 46 19.23 25.92 -7.49
N LEU A 47 19.87 25.13 -6.66
CA LEU A 47 21.33 25.18 -6.51
C LEU A 47 22.01 24.72 -7.80
N PHE A 48 21.50 23.67 -8.43
CA PHE A 48 22.02 23.14 -9.68
C PHE A 48 21.87 24.13 -10.84
N SER A 49 20.72 24.80 -10.96
CA SER A 49 20.51 25.82 -11.97
C SER A 49 21.45 27.01 -11.82
N ARG A 50 21.75 27.42 -10.57
CA ARG A 50 22.77 28.45 -10.31
C ARG A 50 24.18 28.00 -10.69
N PHE A 51 24.51 26.74 -10.38
CA PHE A 51 25.78 26.16 -10.78
C PHE A 51 25.92 26.11 -12.31
N ILE A 52 24.90 25.64 -13.01
CA ILE A 52 24.86 25.64 -14.48
C ILE A 52 25.02 27.07 -15.03
N ALA A 53 24.35 28.06 -14.44
CA ALA A 53 24.47 29.44 -14.87
C ALA A 53 25.88 30.01 -14.75
N ILE A 54 26.61 29.66 -13.67
CA ILE A 54 27.99 30.08 -13.43
C ILE A 54 28.93 29.40 -14.42
N GLU A 55 28.81 28.08 -14.57
CA GLU A 55 29.68 27.27 -15.42
C GLU A 55 29.50 27.61 -16.91
N LEU A 56 28.26 27.76 -17.36
CA LEU A 56 27.97 28.20 -18.72
C LEU A 56 28.52 29.59 -19.08
N ARG A 57 28.81 30.47 -18.12
CA ARG A 57 29.50 31.74 -18.38
C ARG A 57 30.94 31.57 -18.81
N GLN A 58 31.60 30.51 -18.33
CA GLN A 58 33.05 30.32 -18.51
C GLN A 58 33.39 29.40 -19.68
N VAL A 59 32.42 28.61 -20.20
CA VAL A 59 32.63 27.57 -21.19
C VAL A 59 32.46 28.12 -22.62
N GLU A 60 33.43 27.85 -23.51
CA GLU A 60 33.37 28.16 -24.92
C GLU A 60 32.29 27.35 -25.64
N ASP A 61 31.74 27.86 -26.74
CA ASP A 61 30.61 27.25 -27.46
C ASP A 61 30.82 25.78 -27.84
N LYS A 62 32.06 25.36 -28.07
CA LYS A 62 32.41 24.00 -28.48
C LYS A 62 32.37 23.01 -27.32
N GLU A 63 32.69 23.44 -26.12
CA GLU A 63 32.70 22.63 -24.91
C GLU A 63 31.33 22.58 -24.21
N ARG A 64 30.48 23.58 -24.48
CA ARG A 64 29.12 23.67 -23.90
C ARG A 64 28.27 22.43 -24.16
N ARG A 65 28.35 21.83 -25.35
CA ARG A 65 27.60 20.59 -25.67
C ARG A 65 28.07 19.39 -24.83
N ASN A 66 29.35 19.28 -24.58
CA ASN A 66 29.87 18.20 -23.73
C ASN A 66 29.47 18.39 -22.30
N PHE A 67 29.53 19.61 -21.79
CA PHE A 67 29.06 19.97 -20.45
C PHE A 67 27.58 19.66 -20.24
N ILE A 68 26.71 19.99 -21.21
CA ILE A 68 25.28 19.67 -21.16
C ILE A 68 25.04 18.15 -21.18
N LYS A 69 25.86 17.37 -21.95
CA LYS A 69 25.79 15.91 -21.93
C LYS A 69 26.19 15.33 -20.56
N GLU A 70 27.19 15.90 -19.92
CA GLU A 70 27.65 15.51 -18.59
C GLU A 70 26.60 15.78 -17.51
N ILE A 71 25.98 16.96 -17.53
CA ILE A 71 24.87 17.34 -16.64
C ILE A 71 23.74 16.30 -16.71
N ARG A 72 23.37 15.82 -17.89
CA ARG A 72 22.32 14.83 -18.09
C ARG A 72 22.60 13.50 -17.37
N SER A 73 23.87 13.13 -17.23
CA SER A 73 24.25 11.89 -16.57
C SER A 73 24.14 11.99 -15.03
N VAL A 74 24.33 13.20 -14.51
CA VAL A 74 24.38 13.45 -13.06
C VAL A 74 23.00 13.78 -12.46
N ILE A 75 22.15 14.47 -13.25
CA ILE A 75 20.83 14.89 -12.76
C ILE A 75 19.81 13.75 -12.88
N ASP A 76 19.23 13.35 -11.75
CA ASP A 76 18.18 12.31 -11.69
C ASP A 76 16.75 12.88 -11.73
N ILE A 77 16.59 14.15 -12.11
CA ILE A 77 15.31 14.84 -12.22
C ILE A 77 14.99 15.02 -13.70
N PRO A 78 13.73 14.80 -14.16
CA PRO A 78 13.34 15.11 -15.51
C PRO A 78 13.36 16.63 -15.72
N PHE A 79 13.98 17.08 -16.80
CA PHE A 79 14.06 18.50 -17.10
C PHE A 79 14.02 18.76 -18.62
N VAL A 80 13.62 19.98 -18.97
CA VAL A 80 13.71 20.55 -20.31
C VAL A 80 14.36 21.91 -20.19
N ILE A 81 15.33 22.21 -21.05
CA ILE A 81 15.94 23.54 -21.15
C ILE A 81 15.48 24.15 -22.47
N THR A 82 14.90 25.33 -22.36
CA THR A 82 14.49 26.12 -23.55
C THR A 82 15.35 27.38 -23.69
N ASP A 83 15.42 27.93 -24.89
CA ASP A 83 16.01 29.24 -25.14
C ASP A 83 15.03 30.38 -24.82
N ALA A 84 15.44 31.63 -25.14
CA ALA A 84 14.62 32.81 -24.91
C ALA A 84 13.34 32.83 -25.79
N GLU A 85 13.39 32.16 -26.94
CA GLU A 85 12.28 31.99 -27.86
C GLU A 85 11.36 30.82 -27.50
N GLY A 86 11.67 30.05 -26.42
CA GLY A 86 10.90 28.92 -25.97
C GLY A 86 11.17 27.63 -26.75
N ARG A 87 12.23 27.54 -27.55
CA ARG A 87 12.62 26.33 -28.29
C ARG A 87 13.34 25.35 -27.35
N PRO A 88 12.97 24.06 -27.32
CA PRO A 88 13.61 23.08 -26.47
C PRO A 88 14.99 22.69 -27.01
N ILE A 89 16.06 23.04 -26.28
CA ILE A 89 17.45 22.78 -26.66
C ILE A 89 17.92 21.43 -26.14
N VAL A 90 17.60 21.14 -24.88
CA VAL A 90 18.05 19.93 -24.16
C VAL A 90 16.96 19.42 -23.26
N TRP A 91 16.82 18.12 -23.19
CA TRP A 91 15.90 17.47 -22.25
C TRP A 91 16.46 16.15 -21.74
N SER A 92 16.00 15.71 -20.59
CA SER A 92 16.42 14.45 -19.99
C SER A 92 15.29 13.82 -19.20
N ARG A 93 15.22 12.48 -19.22
CA ARG A 93 14.30 11.65 -18.40
C ARG A 93 12.80 11.96 -18.57
N ILE A 94 12.41 12.48 -19.74
CA ILE A 94 11.01 12.75 -20.07
C ILE A 94 10.37 11.65 -20.95
N GLY A 95 11.09 10.54 -21.19
CA GLY A 95 10.63 9.45 -22.05
C GLY A 95 10.71 9.73 -23.55
N ILE A 96 11.30 10.86 -23.95
CA ILE A 96 11.49 11.26 -25.35
C ILE A 96 12.99 11.23 -25.66
N PRO A 97 13.42 10.52 -26.73
CA PRO A 97 14.82 10.47 -27.11
C PRO A 97 15.32 11.86 -27.49
N GLN A 98 16.59 12.13 -27.18
CA GLN A 98 17.24 13.35 -27.58
C GLN A 98 17.53 13.31 -29.09
N LEU A 99 17.44 14.47 -29.76
CA LEU A 99 17.89 14.60 -31.14
C LEU A 99 19.40 14.41 -31.24
N PRO A 100 19.88 13.68 -32.25
CA PRO A 100 21.31 13.60 -32.55
C PRO A 100 21.86 14.96 -32.96
N ASP A 101 23.15 15.19 -32.75
CA ASP A 101 23.80 16.46 -33.09
C ASP A 101 23.67 16.84 -34.58
N SER A 102 23.48 15.86 -35.48
CA SER A 102 23.24 16.06 -36.91
C SER A 102 21.88 16.70 -37.22
N GLU A 103 20.92 16.59 -36.34
CA GLU A 103 19.57 17.11 -36.49
C GLU A 103 19.33 18.40 -35.68
N TYR A 104 20.38 19.02 -35.18
CA TYR A 104 20.26 20.24 -34.36
C TYR A 104 19.59 21.42 -35.13
N SER A 105 19.69 21.46 -36.46
CA SER A 105 18.98 22.43 -37.29
C SER A 105 17.46 22.42 -37.10
N ARG A 106 16.87 21.24 -36.77
CA ARG A 106 15.44 21.12 -36.48
C ARG A 106 15.02 21.91 -35.23
N ILE A 107 15.92 22.09 -34.29
CA ILE A 107 15.67 22.89 -33.07
C ILE A 107 15.68 24.37 -33.44
N LEU A 108 16.62 24.80 -34.31
CA LEU A 108 16.75 26.20 -34.74
C LEU A 108 15.56 26.64 -35.59
N ASP A 109 15.04 25.73 -36.43
CA ASP A 109 13.90 25.98 -37.32
C ASP A 109 12.54 25.78 -36.63
N PHE A 110 12.54 25.35 -35.34
CA PHE A 110 11.33 25.08 -34.60
C PHE A 110 10.66 26.37 -34.11
N ASP A 111 9.38 26.52 -34.45
CA ASP A 111 8.53 27.62 -33.99
C ASP A 111 7.61 27.08 -32.84
N PRO A 112 7.77 27.56 -31.59
CA PRO A 112 6.92 27.16 -30.48
C PRO A 112 5.44 27.56 -30.62
N GLU A 113 5.12 28.61 -31.42
CA GLU A 113 3.75 29.07 -31.65
C GLU A 113 3.04 28.25 -32.74
N ASN A 114 3.82 27.74 -33.70
CA ASN A 114 3.30 26.90 -34.79
C ASN A 114 4.15 25.63 -34.98
N PRO A 115 4.08 24.68 -34.03
CA PRO A 115 4.98 23.54 -33.99
C PRO A 115 4.71 22.55 -35.13
N GLY A 116 5.55 22.59 -36.17
CA GLY A 116 5.55 21.61 -37.28
C GLY A 116 6.19 20.27 -36.91
N ASP A 117 7.07 20.24 -35.92
CA ASP A 117 7.79 19.04 -35.49
C ASP A 117 7.10 18.36 -34.31
N LYS A 118 6.59 17.14 -34.55
CA LYS A 118 5.87 16.33 -33.52
C LYS A 118 6.72 15.93 -32.32
N LEU A 119 8.02 15.78 -32.46
CA LEU A 119 8.90 15.40 -31.34
C LEU A 119 9.14 16.61 -30.45
N LEU A 120 9.55 17.75 -31.05
CA LEU A 120 9.81 18.98 -30.32
C LEU A 120 8.53 19.54 -29.65
N SER A 121 7.37 19.41 -30.31
CA SER A 121 6.09 19.80 -29.72
C SER A 121 5.75 18.97 -28.47
N LYS A 122 6.02 17.66 -28.47
CA LYS A 122 5.86 16.82 -27.27
C LYS A 122 6.81 17.19 -26.14
N VAL A 123 8.05 17.57 -26.47
CA VAL A 123 9.01 18.06 -25.47
C VAL A 123 8.52 19.35 -24.84
N LEU A 124 8.01 20.28 -25.66
CA LEU A 124 7.46 21.55 -25.20
C LEU A 124 6.19 21.36 -24.34
N GLU A 125 5.34 20.40 -24.72
CA GLU A 125 4.17 20.02 -23.92
C GLU A 125 4.58 19.50 -22.53
N LYS A 126 5.64 18.70 -22.46
CA LYS A 126 6.21 18.24 -21.19
C LYS A 126 6.81 19.39 -20.37
N ALA A 127 7.45 20.37 -20.99
CA ALA A 127 7.92 21.56 -20.28
C ALA A 127 6.75 22.33 -19.66
N LYS A 128 5.67 22.55 -20.42
CA LYS A 128 4.44 23.19 -19.94
C LYS A 128 3.73 22.38 -18.84
N GLU A 129 3.81 21.05 -18.89
CA GLU A 129 3.30 20.18 -17.81
C GLU A 129 4.09 20.42 -16.51
N PHE A 130 5.42 20.54 -16.59
CA PHE A 130 6.27 20.83 -15.44
C PHE A 130 5.99 22.20 -14.83
N ASP A 131 5.73 23.20 -15.68
CA ASP A 131 5.44 24.57 -15.23
C ASP A 131 4.09 24.70 -14.47
N ARG A 132 3.25 23.67 -14.50
CA ARG A 132 2.03 23.63 -13.67
C ARG A 132 2.32 23.33 -12.22
N ASP A 133 3.37 22.53 -11.98
CA ASP A 133 3.73 22.04 -10.65
C ASP A 133 4.90 22.83 -10.05
N TYR A 134 5.77 23.40 -10.90
CA TYR A 134 6.99 24.09 -10.50
C TYR A 134 7.23 25.33 -11.34
N ASP A 135 7.61 26.44 -10.69
CA ASP A 135 8.02 27.65 -11.40
C ASP A 135 9.31 27.39 -12.20
N PRO A 136 9.35 27.72 -13.49
CA PRO A 136 10.55 27.57 -14.31
C PRO A 136 11.67 28.48 -13.80
N ILE A 137 12.91 28.02 -13.92
CA ILE A 137 14.08 28.77 -13.43
C ILE A 137 14.77 29.44 -14.60
N PRO A 138 14.70 30.79 -14.71
CA PRO A 138 15.40 31.51 -15.75
C PRO A 138 16.90 31.59 -15.43
N ILE A 139 17.75 31.28 -16.42
CA ILE A 139 19.19 31.48 -16.42
C ILE A 139 19.50 32.59 -17.40
N ILE A 140 19.75 33.77 -16.87
CA ILE A 140 20.10 34.95 -17.69
C ILE A 140 21.62 35.15 -17.62
N THR A 141 22.27 35.10 -18.78
CA THR A 141 23.69 35.32 -18.97
C THR A 141 23.88 36.43 -19.98
N ASP A 142 25.02 37.10 -19.97
CA ASP A 142 25.32 38.21 -20.90
C ASP A 142 25.20 37.86 -22.40
N ARG A 143 25.27 36.55 -22.74
CA ARG A 143 25.24 36.07 -24.11
C ARG A 143 23.95 35.34 -24.53
N TYR A 144 23.21 34.80 -23.53
CA TYR A 144 22.00 34.00 -23.78
C TYR A 144 21.08 33.98 -22.58
N SER A 145 19.81 33.78 -22.85
CA SER A 145 18.78 33.52 -21.85
C SER A 145 18.27 32.09 -22.04
N LEU A 146 18.27 31.30 -20.97
CA LEU A 146 17.76 29.94 -20.97
C LEU A 146 16.72 29.82 -19.89
N VAL A 147 15.79 28.90 -20.03
CA VAL A 147 14.79 28.61 -19.01
C VAL A 147 14.84 27.10 -18.73
N ILE A 148 14.98 26.75 -17.47
CA ILE A 148 14.94 25.35 -17.03
C ILE A 148 13.56 25.05 -16.52
N HIS A 149 12.87 24.13 -17.19
CA HIS A 149 11.63 23.50 -16.77
C HIS A 149 11.98 22.14 -16.15
N PHE A 150 11.52 21.86 -14.96
CA PHE A 150 11.85 20.61 -14.26
C PHE A 150 10.62 19.98 -13.64
N GLY A 151 10.60 18.65 -13.64
CA GLY A 151 9.51 17.87 -13.09
C GLY A 151 9.91 17.11 -11.83
N GLN A 152 8.97 16.36 -11.31
CA GLN A 152 9.17 15.55 -10.14
C GLN A 152 10.09 14.36 -10.44
N SER A 153 11.03 14.08 -9.52
CA SER A 153 11.88 12.89 -9.62
C SER A 153 11.03 11.61 -9.64
N SER A 154 11.47 10.61 -10.41
CA SER A 154 10.83 9.28 -10.45
C SER A 154 10.72 8.67 -9.04
N LEU A 155 11.73 8.87 -8.21
CA LEU A 155 11.76 8.39 -6.84
C LEU A 155 10.65 9.02 -5.98
N THR A 156 10.43 10.32 -6.09
CA THR A 156 9.36 11.02 -5.36
C THR A 156 7.98 10.55 -5.80
N ARG A 157 7.82 10.25 -7.09
CA ARG A 157 6.58 9.72 -7.64
C ARG A 157 6.28 8.30 -7.17
N GLU A 158 7.29 7.44 -7.10
CA GLU A 158 7.17 6.08 -6.56
C GLU A 158 6.81 6.12 -5.07
N LEU A 159 7.43 7.00 -4.30
CA LEU A 159 7.14 7.18 -2.89
C LEU A 159 5.73 7.72 -2.62
N ALA A 160 5.15 8.48 -3.54
CA ALA A 160 3.78 8.95 -3.43
C ALA A 160 2.74 7.81 -3.45
N VAL A 161 3.08 6.65 -4.03
CA VAL A 161 2.21 5.45 -4.04
C VAL A 161 2.35 4.63 -2.75
N ALA A 162 3.47 4.74 -2.04
CA ALA A 162 3.75 3.94 -0.85
C ALA A 162 2.66 3.99 0.24
N PRO A 163 2.05 5.15 0.57
CA PRO A 163 0.96 5.22 1.55
C PRO A 163 -0.25 4.36 1.16
N TYR A 164 -0.61 4.34 -0.11
CA TYR A 164 -1.76 3.56 -0.58
C TYR A 164 -1.51 2.06 -0.49
N VAL A 165 -0.30 1.62 -0.83
CA VAL A 165 0.12 0.22 -0.67
C VAL A 165 0.10 -0.16 0.81
N GLN A 166 0.61 0.68 1.68
CA GLN A 166 0.63 0.44 3.13
C GLN A 166 -0.78 0.30 3.72
N VAL A 167 -1.72 1.18 3.34
CA VAL A 167 -3.12 1.08 3.75
C VAL A 167 -3.76 -0.21 3.23
N GLY A 168 -3.49 -0.59 1.98
CA GLY A 168 -3.98 -1.84 1.38
C GLY A 168 -3.49 -3.07 2.14
N VAL A 169 -2.20 -3.15 2.45
CA VAL A 169 -1.61 -4.25 3.23
C VAL A 169 -2.21 -4.31 4.63
N PHE A 170 -2.38 -3.16 5.28
CA PHE A 170 -2.99 -3.10 6.61
C PHE A 170 -4.45 -3.55 6.61
N ALA A 171 -5.24 -3.11 5.62
CA ALA A 171 -6.63 -3.53 5.45
C ALA A 171 -6.73 -5.06 5.25
N LEU A 172 -5.83 -5.63 4.45
CA LEU A 172 -5.74 -7.07 4.23
C LEU A 172 -5.39 -7.82 5.53
N PHE A 173 -4.43 -7.30 6.30
CA PHE A 173 -4.06 -7.87 7.59
C PHE A 173 -5.22 -7.86 8.58
N MET A 174 -5.96 -6.75 8.65
CA MET A 174 -7.16 -6.64 9.50
C MET A 174 -8.26 -7.62 9.07
N LEU A 175 -8.45 -7.81 7.76
CA LEU A 175 -9.42 -8.76 7.21
C LEU A 175 -9.07 -10.20 7.63
N PHE A 176 -7.82 -10.62 7.47
CA PHE A 176 -7.36 -11.94 7.91
C PHE A 176 -7.46 -12.12 9.42
N GLY A 177 -7.10 -11.11 10.19
CA GLY A 177 -7.27 -11.11 11.64
C GLY A 177 -8.73 -11.29 12.06
N PHE A 178 -9.65 -10.62 11.38
CA PHE A 178 -11.09 -10.74 11.64
C PHE A 178 -11.61 -12.15 11.31
N ILE A 179 -11.22 -12.72 10.16
CA ILE A 179 -11.60 -14.08 9.75
C ILE A 179 -11.05 -15.10 10.74
N GLY A 180 -9.77 -14.99 11.11
CA GLY A 180 -9.15 -15.87 12.10
C GLY A 180 -9.81 -15.81 13.48
N PHE A 181 -10.14 -14.59 13.92
CA PHE A 181 -10.87 -14.39 15.17
C PHE A 181 -12.27 -15.02 15.16
N ARG A 182 -12.99 -14.89 14.03
CA ARG A 182 -14.31 -15.51 13.86
C ARG A 182 -14.22 -17.03 13.89
N ALA A 183 -13.25 -17.61 13.19
CA ALA A 183 -13.03 -19.05 13.17
C ALA A 183 -12.68 -19.59 14.58
N MET A 184 -11.84 -18.88 15.34
CA MET A 184 -11.49 -19.25 16.69
C MET A 184 -12.71 -19.21 17.63
N LYS A 185 -13.56 -18.18 17.53
CA LYS A 185 -14.78 -18.08 18.32
C LYS A 185 -15.79 -19.20 18.01
N GLU A 186 -15.92 -19.57 16.76
CA GLU A 186 -16.77 -20.71 16.35
C GLU A 186 -16.22 -22.03 16.90
N SER A 187 -14.90 -22.21 16.89
CA SER A 187 -14.25 -23.39 17.47
C SER A 187 -14.44 -23.48 18.98
N GLU A 188 -14.30 -22.38 19.71
CA GLU A 188 -14.58 -22.32 21.16
C GLU A 188 -16.04 -22.70 21.46
N GLN A 189 -17.00 -22.17 20.72
CA GLN A 189 -18.42 -22.52 20.90
C GLN A 189 -18.67 -24.01 20.66
N ARG A 190 -18.12 -24.58 19.59
CA ARG A 190 -18.25 -26.02 19.30
C ARG A 190 -17.66 -26.86 20.41
N SER A 191 -16.50 -26.49 20.95
CA SER A 191 -15.86 -27.21 22.04
C SER A 191 -16.71 -27.20 23.30
N ILE A 192 -17.35 -26.08 23.66
CA ILE A 192 -18.28 -25.96 24.80
C ILE A 192 -19.50 -26.86 24.58
N TRP A 193 -20.11 -26.86 23.39
CA TRP A 193 -21.24 -27.70 23.07
C TRP A 193 -20.92 -29.19 23.14
N ILE A 194 -19.75 -29.62 22.67
CA ILE A 194 -19.30 -31.02 22.75
C ILE A 194 -19.06 -31.42 24.24
N GLY A 195 -18.44 -30.53 25.02
CA GLY A 195 -18.23 -30.75 26.44
C GLY A 195 -19.55 -30.90 27.21
N MET A 196 -20.51 -30.00 26.96
CA MET A 196 -21.85 -30.08 27.58
C MET A 196 -22.62 -31.35 27.17
N ALA A 197 -22.59 -31.70 25.87
CA ALA A 197 -23.25 -32.89 25.37
C ALA A 197 -22.68 -34.17 26.02
N LYS A 198 -21.34 -34.25 26.15
CA LYS A 198 -20.67 -35.39 26.82
C LYS A 198 -21.05 -35.51 28.30
N GLU A 199 -21.04 -34.37 29.02
CA GLU A 199 -21.41 -34.30 30.42
C GLU A 199 -22.88 -34.68 30.65
N THR A 200 -23.79 -34.14 29.82
CA THR A 200 -25.22 -34.46 29.87
C THR A 200 -25.48 -35.95 29.57
N ALA A 201 -24.78 -36.51 28.57
CA ALA A 201 -24.90 -37.94 28.26
C ALA A 201 -24.42 -38.83 29.43
N HIS A 202 -23.34 -38.40 30.10
CA HIS A 202 -22.83 -39.12 31.28
C HIS A 202 -23.79 -39.04 32.47
N GLN A 203 -24.32 -37.84 32.74
CA GLN A 203 -25.30 -37.62 33.82
C GLN A 203 -26.64 -38.31 33.57
N LEU A 204 -27.08 -38.48 32.32
CA LEU A 204 -28.27 -39.23 31.95
C LEU A 204 -28.04 -40.75 31.96
N GLY A 205 -26.83 -41.20 31.63
CA GLY A 205 -26.47 -42.61 31.60
C GLY A 205 -26.59 -43.32 32.92
N THR A 206 -26.24 -42.64 34.04
CA THR A 206 -26.29 -43.18 35.39
C THR A 206 -27.74 -43.50 35.85
N PRO A 207 -28.69 -42.55 35.79
CA PRO A 207 -30.10 -42.87 36.18
C PRO A 207 -30.77 -43.84 35.21
N LEU A 208 -30.42 -43.83 33.94
CA LEU A 208 -30.96 -44.77 32.97
C LEU A 208 -30.50 -46.20 33.25
N SER A 209 -29.23 -46.39 33.57
CA SER A 209 -28.69 -47.69 33.98
C SER A 209 -29.33 -48.21 35.27
N SER A 210 -29.59 -47.33 36.23
CA SER A 210 -30.32 -47.66 37.46
C SER A 210 -31.77 -48.10 37.16
N LEU A 211 -32.47 -47.36 36.30
CA LEU A 211 -33.84 -47.73 35.88
C LEU A 211 -33.89 -49.09 35.16
N LEU A 212 -32.93 -49.33 34.27
CA LEU A 212 -32.80 -50.62 33.58
C LEU A 212 -32.51 -51.76 34.58
N GLY A 213 -31.71 -51.51 35.58
CA GLY A 213 -31.46 -52.44 36.67
C GLY A 213 -32.75 -52.80 37.46
N TRP A 214 -33.51 -51.79 37.84
CA TRP A 214 -34.80 -52.01 38.52
C TRP A 214 -35.81 -52.74 37.63
N LEU A 215 -35.89 -52.39 36.34
CA LEU A 215 -36.75 -53.10 35.41
C LEU A 215 -36.37 -54.59 35.25
N SER A 216 -35.08 -54.91 35.29
CA SER A 216 -34.64 -56.31 35.17
C SER A 216 -35.04 -57.13 36.42
N ILE A 217 -34.92 -56.54 37.63
CA ILE A 217 -35.34 -57.17 38.89
C ILE A 217 -36.84 -57.42 38.89
N VAL A 218 -37.64 -56.41 38.53
CA VAL A 218 -39.11 -56.58 38.45
C VAL A 218 -39.51 -57.64 37.43
N ARG A 219 -38.85 -57.71 36.29
CA ARG A 219 -39.11 -58.70 35.26
C ARG A 219 -38.77 -60.10 35.69
N ASP A 220 -37.69 -60.28 36.46
CA ASP A 220 -37.29 -61.59 36.95
C ASP A 220 -38.19 -62.07 38.10
N GLU A 221 -38.68 -61.20 39.02
CA GLU A 221 -39.71 -61.50 39.96
C GLU A 221 -41.02 -61.91 39.30
N LEU A 222 -41.46 -61.20 38.27
CA LEU A 222 -42.68 -61.57 37.57
C LEU A 222 -42.58 -62.93 36.88
N LYS A 223 -41.40 -63.31 36.35
CA LYS A 223 -41.17 -64.65 35.77
C LYS A 223 -41.24 -65.71 36.88
N GLY A 224 -40.70 -65.45 38.08
CA GLY A 224 -40.82 -66.33 39.22
C GLY A 224 -42.26 -66.59 39.60
N ILE A 225 -43.08 -65.56 39.69
CA ILE A 225 -44.52 -65.62 39.97
C ILE A 225 -45.27 -66.40 38.87
N CYS A 226 -44.95 -66.21 37.61
CA CYS A 226 -45.59 -66.86 36.52
C CYS A 226 -45.27 -68.39 36.50
N LEU A 227 -44.06 -68.77 36.87
CA LEU A 227 -43.68 -70.19 37.00
C LEU A 227 -44.38 -70.87 38.19
N LEU A 228 -44.65 -70.19 39.32
CA LEU A 228 -45.46 -70.71 40.43
C LEU A 228 -46.92 -70.91 40.04
N TYR A 229 -47.47 -70.11 39.12
CA TYR A 229 -48.87 -70.26 38.69
C TYR A 229 -49.05 -71.28 37.58
N THR A 230 -47.98 -71.67 36.88
CA THR A 230 -48.00 -72.73 35.85
C THR A 230 -47.53 -74.10 36.32
N SER A 231 -47.21 -74.27 37.59
CA SER A 231 -46.90 -75.57 38.15
C SER A 231 -48.15 -76.46 38.17
N PRO A 232 -48.15 -77.58 37.46
CA PRO A 232 -49.30 -78.50 37.48
C PRO A 232 -49.54 -79.00 38.91
N SER A 233 -50.79 -78.85 39.35
CA SER A 233 -51.28 -79.43 40.63
C SER A 233 -51.09 -80.93 40.61
N PRO A 234 -50.49 -81.54 41.64
CA PRO A 234 -50.46 -82.97 41.79
C PRO A 234 -51.89 -83.44 42.12
N ARG A 235 -52.56 -84.06 41.18
CA ARG A 235 -53.72 -84.89 41.39
C ARG A 235 -53.40 -86.29 40.94
N ASP A 236 -53.36 -87.14 41.97
CA ASP A 236 -53.57 -88.58 42.00
C ASP A 236 -52.80 -89.46 41.03
#